data_80a0d5e0e2d4b3657e3524b967113d09
#
_entry.id   80a0d5e0e2d4b3657e3524b967113d09
#
_cell.length_a   1.000
_cell.length_b   1.000
_cell.length_c   1.000
_cell.angle_alpha   90.00
_cell.angle_beta   90.00
_cell.angle_gamma   90.00
#
_symmetry.space_group_name_H-M   'P 1'
#
loop_
_entity.id
_entity.type
_entity.pdbx_description
1 polymer ?
#
loop_
_entity_poly.entity_id
_entity_poly.type
_entity_poly.pdbx_seq_one_letter_code
_entity_poly.pdbx_strand_id
1 'polypeptide(L)'
;MNIQNGIDLFLQHQKSTVKKSTLKSYGKFLQQIGMRFSAYEVEAVSSESIGKFLEESTEGLIKATRHLRYSQVKALFNYIIEASNLNIKNPCNSGPMFKTFKTTAHRPRKIRDKETVDELIFYSRNIRDRLILELQARCGMRIGEVLNLRVADVSGRKLTIQEPKSGRDAEVAFMP
;
A
#
# COMPACT_ATOMS: atom_id res chain seq x y z
N MET A 1 20.52 11.55 15.61
CA MET A 1 20.05 11.74 14.20
C MET A 1 18.67 12.31 14.22
N ASN A 2 18.42 13.42 13.48
CA ASN A 2 17.05 13.99 13.46
C ASN A 2 16.09 13.17 12.60
N ILE A 3 14.79 13.33 12.86
CA ILE A 3 13.72 12.57 12.18
C ILE A 3 13.71 12.82 10.68
N GLN A 4 13.98 14.05 10.21
CA GLN A 4 13.95 14.36 8.77
C GLN A 4 15.02 13.56 8.03
N ASN A 5 16.25 13.52 8.53
CA ASN A 5 17.32 12.73 7.93
C ASN A 5 16.96 11.22 7.91
N GLY A 6 16.34 10.73 8.98
CA GLY A 6 15.86 9.35 9.04
C GLY A 6 14.80 9.04 7.98
N ILE A 7 13.85 9.97 7.73
CA ILE A 7 12.85 9.85 6.67
C ILE A 7 13.50 9.79 5.30
N ASP A 8 14.46 10.67 5.03
CA ASP A 8 15.12 10.77 3.74
C ASP A 8 15.91 9.50 3.42
N LEU A 9 16.66 8.99 4.39
CA LEU A 9 17.38 7.71 4.28
C LEU A 9 16.42 6.54 4.05
N PHE A 10 15.33 6.47 4.82
CA PHE A 10 14.32 5.43 4.66
C PHE A 10 13.68 5.48 3.26
N LEU A 11 13.28 6.65 2.77
CA LEU A 11 12.67 6.79 1.45
C LEU A 11 13.67 6.46 0.34
N GLN A 12 14.94 6.82 0.51
CA GLN A 12 16.01 6.44 -0.43
C GLN A 12 16.17 4.90 -0.49
N HIS A 13 16.23 4.24 0.66
CA HIS A 13 16.28 2.78 0.73
C HIS A 13 15.04 2.13 0.08
N GLN A 14 13.85 2.67 0.33
CA GLN A 14 12.62 2.13 -0.22
C GLN A 14 12.52 2.27 -1.76
N LYS A 15 13.23 3.21 -2.39
CA LYS A 15 13.24 3.36 -3.86
C LYS A 15 13.72 2.10 -4.58
N SER A 16 14.64 1.34 -3.99
CA SER A 16 15.19 0.11 -4.57
C SER A 16 14.38 -1.15 -4.22
N THR A 17 13.53 -1.09 -3.18
CA THR A 17 12.90 -2.29 -2.62
C THR A 17 11.40 -2.38 -2.85
N VAL A 18 10.71 -1.25 -3.05
CA VAL A 18 9.25 -1.26 -3.18
C VAL A 18 8.76 -0.65 -4.50
N LYS A 19 7.53 -1.02 -4.89
CA LYS A 19 6.87 -0.46 -6.08
C LYS A 19 6.62 1.05 -5.91
N LYS A 20 6.64 1.81 -7.02
CA LYS A 20 6.43 3.27 -7.07
C LYS A 20 5.17 3.74 -6.32
N SER A 21 4.07 2.97 -6.38
CA SER A 21 2.83 3.29 -5.66
C SER A 21 2.98 3.21 -4.14
N THR A 22 3.72 2.22 -3.64
CA THR A 22 4.04 2.05 -2.22
C THR A 22 4.94 3.20 -1.75
N LEU A 23 5.99 3.51 -2.51
CA LEU A 23 6.88 4.64 -2.22
C LEU A 23 6.10 5.97 -2.14
N LYS A 24 5.18 6.22 -3.09
CA LYS A 24 4.31 7.41 -3.08
C LYS A 24 3.43 7.47 -1.83
N SER A 25 2.91 6.31 -1.38
CA SER A 25 2.11 6.22 -0.14
C SER A 25 2.93 6.55 1.10
N TYR A 26 4.16 6.03 1.18
CA TYR A 26 5.11 6.37 2.25
C TYR A 26 5.43 7.88 2.23
N GLY A 27 5.88 8.41 1.10
CA GLY A 27 6.32 9.81 0.98
C GLY A 27 5.27 10.80 1.45
N LYS A 28 4.02 10.63 0.99
CA LYS A 28 2.91 11.52 1.40
C LYS A 28 2.65 11.54 2.90
N PHE A 29 2.75 10.39 3.56
CA PHE A 29 2.46 10.31 4.99
C PHE A 29 3.66 10.67 5.86
N LEU A 30 4.85 10.21 5.48
CA LEU A 30 6.07 10.51 6.24
C LEU A 30 6.44 12.00 6.17
N GLN A 31 6.02 12.71 5.11
CA GLN A 31 6.15 14.17 5.06
C GLN A 31 5.41 14.86 6.23
N GLN A 32 4.24 14.36 6.63
CA GLN A 32 3.51 14.90 7.79
C GLN A 32 4.27 14.66 9.10
N ILE A 33 4.94 13.50 9.22
CA ILE A 33 5.86 13.22 10.35
C ILE A 33 7.04 14.19 10.35
N GLY A 34 7.66 14.40 9.18
CA GLY A 34 8.73 15.37 9.02
C GLY A 34 8.31 16.77 9.48
N MET A 35 7.14 17.25 9.04
CA MET A 35 6.63 18.56 9.47
C MET A 35 6.42 18.65 11.00
N ARG A 36 5.99 17.59 11.65
CA ARG A 36 5.70 17.59 13.09
C ARG A 36 6.93 17.39 13.96
N PHE A 37 7.88 16.60 13.50
CA PHE A 37 9.02 16.12 14.30
C PHE A 37 10.39 16.44 13.69
N SER A 38 10.50 17.30 12.68
CA SER A 38 11.76 17.59 11.96
C SER A 38 12.91 18.01 12.86
N ALA A 39 12.61 18.78 13.91
CA ALA A 39 13.60 19.30 14.86
C ALA A 39 13.95 18.30 15.99
N TYR A 40 13.25 17.16 16.06
CA TYR A 40 13.47 16.19 17.12
C TYR A 40 14.54 15.17 16.73
N GLU A 41 15.40 14.86 17.68
CA GLU A 41 16.23 13.65 17.58
C GLU A 41 15.36 12.41 17.72
N VAL A 42 15.75 11.33 17.03
CA VAL A 42 14.97 10.08 17.03
C VAL A 42 14.75 9.54 18.43
N GLU A 43 15.77 9.65 19.31
CA GLU A 43 15.76 9.20 20.70
C GLU A 43 14.80 10.00 21.57
N ALA A 44 14.48 11.26 21.19
CA ALA A 44 13.58 12.13 21.93
C ALA A 44 12.10 11.90 21.60
N VAL A 45 11.81 11.08 20.57
CA VAL A 45 10.43 10.82 20.16
C VAL A 45 9.79 9.72 21.00
N SER A 46 8.85 10.10 21.86
CA SER A 46 8.15 9.15 22.73
C SER A 46 7.01 8.40 22.05
N SER A 47 6.64 7.25 22.61
CA SER A 47 5.46 6.48 22.16
C SER A 47 4.16 7.31 22.28
N GLU A 48 4.08 8.18 23.28
CA GLU A 48 2.92 9.04 23.52
C GLU A 48 2.78 10.10 22.41
N SER A 49 3.89 10.78 22.05
CA SER A 49 3.89 11.80 21.00
C SER A 49 3.53 11.22 19.62
N ILE A 50 4.03 10.03 19.29
CA ILE A 50 3.66 9.33 18.08
C ILE A 50 2.20 8.84 18.11
N GLY A 51 1.73 8.33 19.26
CA GLY A 51 0.34 7.93 19.44
C GLY A 51 -0.63 9.09 19.17
N LYS A 52 -0.39 10.23 19.81
CA LYS A 52 -1.18 11.46 19.61
C LYS A 52 -1.15 11.93 18.15
N PHE A 53 0.01 11.96 17.52
CA PHE A 53 0.15 12.30 16.10
C PHE A 53 -0.68 11.36 15.21
N LEU A 54 -0.60 10.04 15.45
CA LEU A 54 -1.36 9.06 14.68
C LEU A 54 -2.86 9.21 14.88
N GLU A 55 -3.33 9.48 16.09
CA GLU A 55 -4.74 9.72 16.39
C GLU A 55 -5.24 10.95 15.64
N GLU A 56 -4.55 12.08 15.75
CA GLU A 56 -4.87 13.35 15.07
C GLU A 56 -4.86 13.19 13.54
N SER A 57 -3.78 12.62 12.98
CA SER A 57 -3.61 12.49 11.53
C SER A 57 -4.50 11.43 10.86
N THR A 58 -5.13 10.57 11.67
CA THR A 58 -6.00 9.49 11.18
C THR A 58 -7.43 9.61 11.69
N GLU A 59 -7.80 10.74 12.27
CA GLU A 59 -9.16 11.01 12.69
C GLU A 59 -10.14 10.91 11.51
N GLY A 60 -11.31 10.31 11.74
CA GLY A 60 -12.32 10.09 10.70
C GLY A 60 -11.97 9.00 9.66
N LEU A 61 -10.74 8.47 9.67
CA LEU A 61 -10.35 7.41 8.72
C LEU A 61 -10.82 6.02 9.17
N ILE A 62 -11.09 5.15 8.20
CA ILE A 62 -11.44 3.74 8.46
C ILE A 62 -10.28 2.99 9.14
N LYS A 63 -10.61 1.99 9.97
CA LYS A 63 -9.63 1.21 10.76
C LYS A 63 -8.46 0.66 9.92
N ALA A 64 -8.74 0.18 8.70
CA ALA A 64 -7.69 -0.34 7.81
C ALA A 64 -6.67 0.73 7.41
N THR A 65 -7.12 1.96 7.12
CA THR A 65 -6.23 3.08 6.79
C THR A 65 -5.44 3.53 8.03
N ARG A 66 -6.07 3.60 9.20
CA ARG A 66 -5.39 3.89 10.46
C ARG A 66 -4.26 2.88 10.74
N HIS A 67 -4.56 1.59 10.58
CA HIS A 67 -3.55 0.53 10.71
C HIS A 67 -2.42 0.67 9.69
N LEU A 68 -2.73 1.01 8.43
CA LEU A 68 -1.71 1.24 7.42
C LEU A 68 -0.75 2.37 7.84
N ARG A 69 -1.28 3.51 8.33
CA ARG A 69 -0.46 4.63 8.80
C ARG A 69 0.43 4.26 9.98
N TYR A 70 -0.15 3.57 10.96
CA TYR A 70 0.63 3.00 12.08
C TYR A 70 1.77 2.09 11.58
N SER A 71 1.48 1.19 10.65
CA SER A 71 2.47 0.27 10.11
C SER A 71 3.59 1.00 9.34
N GLN A 72 3.26 2.09 8.64
CA GLN A 72 4.24 2.94 7.95
C GLN A 72 5.19 3.63 8.93
N VAL A 73 4.68 4.18 10.02
CA VAL A 73 5.51 4.80 11.07
C VAL A 73 6.39 3.76 11.76
N LYS A 74 5.82 2.61 12.09
CA LYS A 74 6.56 1.51 12.69
C LYS A 74 7.71 1.03 11.81
N ALA A 75 7.49 0.93 10.50
CA ALA A 75 8.53 0.54 9.54
C ALA A 75 9.65 1.61 9.46
N LEU A 76 9.30 2.90 9.47
CA LEU A 76 10.27 3.98 9.53
C LEU A 76 11.18 3.86 10.74
N PHE A 77 10.61 3.76 11.95
CA PHE A 77 11.41 3.67 13.17
C PHE A 77 12.24 2.39 13.26
N ASN A 78 11.73 1.23 12.78
CA ASN A 78 12.53 0.02 12.69
C ASN A 78 13.76 0.24 11.82
N TYR A 79 13.58 0.82 10.63
CA TYR A 79 14.69 1.09 9.73
C TYR A 79 15.73 2.06 10.34
N ILE A 80 15.27 3.17 10.92
CA ILE A 80 16.16 4.16 11.53
C ILE A 80 16.99 3.54 12.66
N ILE A 81 16.35 2.80 13.54
CA ILE A 81 17.01 2.15 14.70
C ILE A 81 18.05 1.17 14.23
N GLU A 82 17.73 0.34 13.24
CA GLU A 82 18.64 -0.66 12.66
C GLU A 82 19.80 0.01 11.90
N ALA A 83 19.49 0.93 10.97
CA ALA A 83 20.50 1.58 10.14
C ALA A 83 21.48 2.48 10.92
N SER A 84 21.06 2.98 12.08
CA SER A 84 21.88 3.86 12.93
C SER A 84 22.42 3.16 14.19
N ASN A 85 22.23 1.85 14.33
CA ASN A 85 22.60 1.06 15.51
C ASN A 85 22.17 1.70 16.84
N LEU A 86 20.98 2.30 16.87
CA LEU A 86 20.47 2.97 18.07
C LEU A 86 20.00 1.94 19.11
N ASN A 87 20.45 2.08 20.35
CA ASN A 87 20.00 1.22 21.44
C ASN A 87 18.70 1.75 22.08
N ILE A 88 17.66 1.91 21.29
CA ILE A 88 16.34 2.33 21.73
C ILE A 88 15.26 1.37 21.25
N LYS A 89 14.15 1.32 21.98
CA LYS A 89 12.97 0.57 21.53
C LYS A 89 12.17 1.40 20.54
N ASN A 90 11.65 0.76 19.48
CA ASN A 90 10.76 1.44 18.56
C ASN A 90 9.53 2.00 19.30
N PRO A 91 9.28 3.33 19.25
CA PRO A 91 8.18 3.96 19.96
C PRO A 91 6.79 3.42 19.55
N CYS A 92 6.67 2.81 18.37
CA CYS A 92 5.45 2.16 17.93
C CYS A 92 5.21 0.77 18.57
N ASN A 93 6.15 0.20 19.28
CA ASN A 93 6.01 -1.14 19.89
C ASN A 93 5.30 -1.14 21.25
N SER A 94 4.62 -0.07 21.66
CA SER A 94 3.83 -0.07 22.88
C SER A 94 2.56 -0.90 22.75
N GLY A 95 2.21 -1.66 23.81
CA GLY A 95 0.98 -2.47 23.84
C GLY A 95 -0.31 -1.68 23.63
N PRO A 96 -0.48 -0.50 24.27
CA PRO A 96 -1.63 0.37 24.02
C PRO A 96 -1.75 0.80 22.56
N MET A 97 -0.67 1.27 21.94
CA MET A 97 -0.67 1.71 20.56
C MET A 97 -1.03 0.58 19.58
N PHE A 98 -0.48 -0.63 19.81
CA PHE A 98 -0.85 -1.79 19.01
C PHE A 98 -2.36 -2.08 19.10
N LYS A 99 -2.96 -2.04 20.30
CA LYS A 99 -4.41 -2.25 20.49
C LYS A 99 -5.24 -1.18 19.79
N THR A 100 -4.85 0.08 19.85
CA THR A 100 -5.55 1.22 19.23
C THR A 100 -5.59 1.10 17.71
N PHE A 101 -4.48 0.70 17.10
CA PHE A 101 -4.34 0.67 15.64
C PHE A 101 -4.49 -0.73 15.02
N LYS A 102 -4.76 -1.76 15.82
CA LYS A 102 -5.03 -3.11 15.30
C LYS A 102 -6.26 -3.12 14.39
N THR A 103 -6.14 -3.75 13.22
CA THR A 103 -7.32 -4.06 12.42
C THR A 103 -8.01 -5.29 12.98
N THR A 104 -9.31 -5.22 13.15
CA THR A 104 -10.18 -6.39 13.30
C THR A 104 -10.50 -6.95 11.92
N ALA A 105 -10.86 -8.24 11.89
CA ALA A 105 -11.10 -9.05 10.71
C ALA A 105 -11.66 -8.32 9.48
N HIS A 106 -11.23 -8.76 8.31
CA HIS A 106 -11.75 -8.33 7.01
C HIS A 106 -13.28 -8.35 7.01
N ARG A 107 -13.90 -7.20 6.70
CA ARG A 107 -15.32 -7.22 6.32
C ARG A 107 -15.42 -8.03 5.03
N PRO A 108 -16.29 -9.05 4.97
CA PRO A 108 -16.51 -9.79 3.74
C PRO A 108 -16.92 -8.80 2.64
N ARG A 109 -16.22 -8.84 1.51
CA ARG A 109 -16.59 -8.03 0.35
C ARG A 109 -17.87 -8.60 -0.24
N LYS A 110 -18.83 -7.73 -0.57
CA LYS A 110 -20.02 -8.16 -1.33
C LYS A 110 -19.54 -8.59 -2.73
N ILE A 111 -19.62 -9.90 -2.97
CA ILE A 111 -19.35 -10.47 -4.29
C ILE A 111 -20.61 -10.25 -5.13
N ARG A 112 -20.46 -9.78 -6.36
CA ARG A 112 -21.54 -9.68 -7.33
C ARG A 112 -21.75 -11.06 -7.95
N ASP A 113 -23.01 -11.40 -8.21
CA ASP A 113 -23.35 -12.58 -8.98
C ASP A 113 -22.88 -12.44 -10.43
N LYS A 114 -22.80 -13.59 -11.11
CA LYS A 114 -22.31 -13.64 -12.48
C LYS A 114 -23.23 -12.87 -13.43
N GLU A 115 -24.53 -12.99 -13.24
CA GLU A 115 -25.58 -12.38 -14.05
C GLU A 115 -25.44 -10.85 -14.03
N THR A 116 -25.30 -10.24 -12.86
CA THR A 116 -25.05 -8.79 -12.71
C THR A 116 -23.75 -8.36 -13.43
N VAL A 117 -22.69 -9.17 -13.38
CA VAL A 117 -21.44 -8.86 -14.08
C VAL A 117 -21.62 -8.96 -15.59
N ASP A 118 -22.32 -9.98 -16.08
CA ASP A 118 -22.60 -10.18 -17.51
C ASP A 118 -23.46 -9.04 -18.07
N GLU A 119 -24.46 -8.58 -17.33
CA GLU A 119 -25.27 -7.40 -17.70
C GLU A 119 -24.43 -6.13 -17.79
N LEU A 120 -23.55 -5.86 -16.80
CA LEU A 120 -22.67 -4.69 -16.84
C LEU A 120 -21.76 -4.68 -18.08
N ILE A 121 -21.23 -5.86 -18.44
CA ILE A 121 -20.41 -6.02 -19.65
C ILE A 121 -21.25 -5.80 -20.91
N PHE A 122 -22.44 -6.38 -20.97
CA PHE A 122 -23.35 -6.28 -22.13
C PHE A 122 -23.78 -4.83 -22.40
N TYR A 123 -24.15 -4.08 -21.34
CA TYR A 123 -24.59 -2.68 -21.49
C TYR A 123 -23.43 -1.68 -21.62
N SER A 124 -22.18 -2.12 -21.50
CA SER A 124 -21.03 -1.25 -21.73
C SER A 124 -20.92 -0.87 -23.21
N ARG A 125 -21.23 0.39 -23.56
CA ARG A 125 -21.21 0.90 -24.94
C ARG A 125 -19.80 1.18 -25.45
N ASN A 126 -18.86 1.49 -24.55
CA ASN A 126 -17.48 1.78 -24.91
C ASN A 126 -16.70 0.48 -25.03
N ILE A 127 -16.13 0.21 -26.19
CA ILE A 127 -15.36 -1.01 -26.49
C ILE A 127 -14.18 -1.19 -25.53
N ARG A 128 -13.48 -0.11 -25.21
CA ARG A 128 -12.35 -0.14 -24.27
C ARG A 128 -12.82 -0.55 -22.87
N ASP A 129 -13.89 0.05 -22.38
CA ASP A 129 -14.40 -0.23 -21.04
C ASP A 129 -14.96 -1.66 -20.97
N ARG A 130 -15.65 -2.09 -22.02
CA ARG A 130 -16.12 -3.47 -22.17
C ARG A 130 -14.94 -4.45 -22.12
N LEU A 131 -13.86 -4.22 -22.88
CA LEU A 131 -12.66 -5.06 -22.87
C LEU A 131 -12.03 -5.13 -21.45
N ILE A 132 -11.95 -3.99 -20.76
CA ILE A 132 -11.44 -3.94 -19.38
C ILE A 132 -12.29 -4.84 -18.46
N LEU A 133 -13.61 -4.73 -18.53
CA LEU A 133 -14.52 -5.53 -17.72
C LEU A 133 -14.42 -7.04 -18.06
N GLU A 134 -14.35 -7.39 -19.34
CA GLU A 134 -14.16 -8.78 -19.79
C GLU A 134 -12.85 -9.38 -19.23
N LEU A 135 -11.74 -8.69 -19.38
CA LEU A 135 -10.44 -9.15 -18.88
C LEU A 135 -10.43 -9.32 -17.36
N GLN A 136 -11.08 -8.43 -16.64
CA GLN A 136 -11.20 -8.56 -15.19
C GLN A 136 -12.12 -9.72 -14.79
N ALA A 137 -13.29 -9.84 -15.44
CA ALA A 137 -14.31 -10.82 -15.07
C ALA A 137 -13.92 -12.24 -15.52
N ARG A 138 -13.39 -12.40 -16.75
CA ARG A 138 -13.12 -13.71 -17.34
C ARG A 138 -11.71 -14.22 -17.04
N CYS A 139 -10.72 -13.32 -17.01
CA CYS A 139 -9.31 -13.70 -16.81
C CYS A 139 -8.82 -13.44 -15.40
N GLY A 140 -9.64 -12.86 -14.50
CA GLY A 140 -9.26 -12.55 -13.12
C GLY A 140 -8.18 -11.48 -12.99
N MET A 141 -7.93 -10.71 -14.03
CA MET A 141 -6.88 -9.68 -14.04
C MET A 141 -7.23 -8.50 -13.14
N ARG A 142 -6.24 -7.95 -12.45
CA ARG A 142 -6.41 -6.69 -11.71
C ARG A 142 -6.43 -5.52 -12.69
N ILE A 143 -7.17 -4.44 -12.34
CA ILE A 143 -7.27 -3.25 -13.20
C ILE A 143 -5.90 -2.71 -13.63
N GLY A 144 -4.91 -2.67 -12.74
CA GLY A 144 -3.56 -2.21 -13.08
C GLY A 144 -2.82 -3.14 -14.06
N GLU A 145 -3.10 -4.43 -14.05
CA GLU A 145 -2.55 -5.42 -14.98
C GLU A 145 -3.20 -5.24 -16.36
N VAL A 146 -4.52 -5.05 -16.40
CA VAL A 146 -5.24 -4.77 -17.65
C VAL A 146 -4.77 -3.47 -18.31
N LEU A 147 -4.60 -2.40 -17.55
CA LEU A 147 -4.17 -1.09 -18.07
C LEU A 147 -2.71 -1.07 -18.57
N ASN A 148 -1.88 -1.99 -18.09
CA ASN A 148 -0.48 -2.13 -18.50
C ASN A 148 -0.30 -3.18 -19.61
N LEU A 149 -1.35 -3.92 -20.00
CA LEU A 149 -1.28 -4.95 -21.03
C LEU A 149 -0.95 -4.30 -22.39
N ARG A 150 0.00 -4.90 -23.09
CA ARG A 150 0.43 -4.50 -24.45
C ARG A 150 -0.02 -5.53 -25.47
N VAL A 151 -0.14 -5.14 -26.72
CA VAL A 151 -0.49 -6.06 -27.80
C VAL A 151 0.51 -7.22 -27.89
N ALA A 152 1.80 -6.96 -27.64
CA ALA A 152 2.85 -7.98 -27.62
C ALA A 152 2.68 -9.03 -26.50
N ASP A 153 1.91 -8.72 -25.47
CA ASP A 153 1.64 -9.63 -24.35
C ASP A 153 0.50 -10.62 -24.65
N VAL A 154 -0.14 -10.48 -25.82
CA VAL A 154 -1.27 -11.30 -26.25
C VAL A 154 -0.83 -12.29 -27.34
N SER A 155 -0.98 -13.58 -27.08
CA SER A 155 -0.68 -14.65 -28.03
C SER A 155 -1.81 -15.67 -28.05
N GLY A 156 -2.65 -15.61 -29.08
CA GLY A 156 -3.88 -16.40 -29.16
C GLY A 156 -4.78 -16.13 -27.95
N ARG A 157 -5.07 -17.16 -27.17
CA ARG A 157 -5.86 -17.04 -25.92
C ARG A 157 -5.02 -16.79 -24.66
N LYS A 158 -3.71 -16.62 -24.80
CA LYS A 158 -2.77 -16.43 -23.69
C LYS A 158 -2.44 -14.97 -23.50
N LEU A 159 -2.53 -14.50 -22.26
CA LEU A 159 -2.16 -13.16 -21.84
C LEU A 159 -0.97 -13.25 -20.87
N THR A 160 0.12 -12.58 -21.18
CA THR A 160 1.30 -12.52 -20.31
C THR A 160 1.25 -11.24 -19.48
N ILE A 161 1.10 -11.36 -18.15
CA ILE A 161 1.04 -10.24 -17.23
C ILE A 161 2.48 -9.91 -16.80
N GLN A 162 2.99 -8.78 -17.26
CA GLN A 162 4.30 -8.28 -16.87
C GLN A 162 4.21 -7.65 -15.46
N GLU A 163 5.23 -7.85 -14.63
CA GLU A 163 5.32 -7.28 -13.27
C GLU A 163 4.06 -7.48 -12.41
N PRO A 164 3.55 -8.70 -12.24
CA PRO A 164 2.35 -8.95 -11.46
C PRO A 164 2.54 -8.51 -10.01
N LYS A 165 1.42 -8.26 -9.31
CA LYS A 165 1.47 -7.85 -7.90
C LYS A 165 2.04 -8.93 -6.97
N SER A 166 2.04 -10.18 -7.41
CA SER A 166 2.60 -11.34 -6.67
C SER A 166 4.12 -11.27 -6.47
N GLY A 167 4.83 -10.43 -7.22
CA GLY A 167 6.30 -10.34 -7.21
C GLY A 167 7.00 -11.40 -8.07
N ARG A 168 6.26 -12.21 -8.84
CA ARG A 168 6.82 -13.09 -9.86
C ARG A 168 7.26 -12.29 -11.08
N ASP A 169 8.15 -12.83 -11.91
CA ASP A 169 8.62 -12.14 -13.11
C ASP A 169 7.50 -11.95 -14.14
N ALA A 170 6.63 -12.95 -14.31
CA ALA A 170 5.42 -12.87 -15.10
C ALA A 170 4.36 -13.87 -14.61
N GLU A 171 3.10 -13.56 -14.88
CA GLU A 171 1.97 -14.47 -14.71
C GLU A 171 1.23 -14.64 -16.02
N VAL A 172 0.57 -15.78 -16.20
CA VAL A 172 -0.20 -16.08 -17.40
C VAL A 172 -1.67 -16.19 -17.04
N ALA A 173 -2.49 -15.43 -17.74
CA ALA A 173 -3.94 -15.57 -17.73
C ALA A 173 -4.40 -16.13 -19.08
N PHE A 174 -5.49 -16.90 -19.08
CA PHE A 174 -6.09 -17.44 -20.29
C PHE A 174 -7.47 -16.85 -20.51
N MET A 175 -7.74 -16.42 -21.73
CA MET A 175 -9.08 -16.06 -22.16
C MET A 175 -9.91 -17.34 -22.31
N PRO A 176 -11.15 -17.36 -21.80
CA PRO A 176 -12.06 -18.49 -21.92
C PRO A 176 -12.49 -18.78 -23.36
#